data_3b9f3b52c207b2fae9b0fc494fe70d11
#
_entry.id   3b9f3b52c207b2fae9b0fc494fe70d11
#
_cell.length_a   1.000
_cell.length_b   1.000
_cell.length_c   1.000
_cell.angle_alpha   90.00
_cell.angle_beta   90.00
_cell.angle_gamma   90.00
#
_symmetry.space_group_name_H-M   'P 1'
#
loop_
_entity.id
_entity.type
_entity.pdbx_description
1 polymer ?
#
loop_
_entity_poly.entity_id
_entity_poly.type
_entity_poly.pdbx_seq_one_letter_code
_entity_poly.pdbx_strand_id
1 'polypeptide(L)'
;SALQGCKLDLLTLNRTGLDDAGLLQAASIPKLSHIQIDHTAVTYEGLLTIAGNNYIKPVAHVQFTREQMEHFSQLQREKAKKPARLDEQAVAECRRVLSSFFAEMTEWEQYMEQAGFEDAEAAPRLLAIWKKYVSETPRPGCRPLGLSYSPQGTCNREAFLDAEQITKNKLYIYTREVNTGFDRRFLMKRVGESWKIDAVQERLDGWQRTGL
;
A
#
# COMPACT_ATOMS: atom_id res chain seq x y z
N SER A 1 -19.22 25.59 5.57
CA SER A 1 -19.32 24.75 6.76
C SER A 1 -18.26 25.21 7.77
N ALA A 2 -18.67 25.48 9.01
CA ALA A 2 -17.80 26.05 10.07
C ALA A 2 -16.63 25.12 10.48
N LEU A 3 -16.64 23.86 10.04
CA LEU A 3 -15.64 22.84 10.37
C LEU A 3 -14.63 22.57 9.26
N GLN A 4 -14.70 23.29 8.13
CA GLN A 4 -13.70 23.19 7.08
C GLN A 4 -12.36 23.77 7.56
N GLY A 5 -11.36 22.93 7.70
CA GLY A 5 -10.02 23.30 8.19
C GLY A 5 -9.67 22.78 9.58
N CYS A 6 -10.63 22.26 10.35
CA CYS A 6 -10.36 21.60 11.62
C CYS A 6 -9.73 20.21 11.38
N LYS A 7 -8.71 19.88 12.16
CA LYS A 7 -8.14 18.51 12.23
C LYS A 7 -8.93 17.72 13.28
N LEU A 8 -10.12 17.26 12.91
CA LEU A 8 -10.96 16.43 13.79
C LEU A 8 -10.70 14.96 13.50
N ASP A 9 -10.37 14.19 14.52
CA ASP A 9 -10.27 12.73 14.47
C ASP A 9 -11.56 12.07 14.97
N LEU A 10 -12.18 12.64 15.96
CA LEU A 10 -13.44 12.18 16.55
C LEU A 10 -14.49 13.31 16.57
N LEU A 11 -15.70 12.99 16.15
CA LEU A 11 -16.87 13.86 16.24
C LEU A 11 -17.99 13.17 17.00
N THR A 12 -18.40 13.74 18.12
CA THR A 12 -19.50 13.22 18.95
C THR A 12 -20.76 14.01 18.65
N LEU A 13 -21.78 13.34 18.10
CA LEU A 13 -23.09 13.90 17.75
C LEU A 13 -24.25 13.18 18.45
N ASN A 14 -23.95 12.47 19.53
CA ASN A 14 -24.96 11.76 20.32
C ASN A 14 -26.05 12.71 20.81
N ARG A 15 -27.30 12.25 20.78
CA ARG A 15 -28.48 13.01 21.24
C ARG A 15 -28.67 14.36 20.54
N THR A 16 -28.30 14.44 19.28
CA THR A 16 -28.55 15.60 18.43
C THR A 16 -29.64 15.31 17.40
N GLY A 17 -30.13 16.34 16.72
CA GLY A 17 -31.04 16.19 15.58
C GLY A 17 -30.35 15.74 14.28
N LEU A 18 -29.19 15.08 14.36
CA LEU A 18 -28.49 14.58 13.18
C LEU A 18 -29.36 13.56 12.43
N ASP A 19 -29.58 13.83 11.16
CA ASP A 19 -30.25 12.94 10.21
C ASP A 19 -29.24 12.34 9.19
N ASP A 20 -29.74 11.60 8.22
CA ASP A 20 -28.92 10.95 7.20
C ASP A 20 -28.15 11.95 6.34
N ALA A 21 -28.75 13.11 6.02
CA ALA A 21 -28.10 14.16 5.25
C ALA A 21 -26.95 14.82 6.03
N GLY A 22 -27.17 15.07 7.32
CA GLY A 22 -26.16 15.56 8.24
C GLY A 22 -25.02 14.57 8.44
N LEU A 23 -25.32 13.28 8.53
CA LEU A 23 -24.29 12.20 8.60
C LEU A 23 -23.40 12.21 7.36
N LEU A 24 -23.98 12.33 6.17
CA LEU A 24 -23.21 12.36 4.92
C LEU A 24 -22.30 13.60 4.86
N GLN A 25 -22.80 14.77 5.34
CA GLN A 25 -21.97 15.97 5.44
C GLN A 25 -20.82 15.80 6.46
N ALA A 26 -21.10 15.24 7.65
CA ALA A 26 -20.09 14.97 8.65
C ALA A 26 -19.04 13.99 8.12
N ALA A 27 -19.45 12.96 7.38
CA ALA A 27 -18.56 11.99 6.76
C ALA A 27 -17.64 12.59 5.68
N SER A 28 -17.94 13.79 5.18
CA SER A 28 -17.08 14.51 4.22
C SER A 28 -15.95 15.32 4.88
N ILE A 29 -15.91 15.40 6.21
CA ILE A 29 -14.87 16.15 6.93
C ILE A 29 -13.50 15.45 6.75
N PRO A 30 -12.49 16.15 6.24
CA PRO A 30 -11.17 15.55 6.02
C PRO A 30 -10.54 15.05 7.32
N LYS A 31 -9.99 13.82 7.29
CA LYS A 31 -9.29 13.16 8.40
C LYS A 31 -10.17 12.75 9.58
N LEU A 32 -11.49 12.94 9.52
CA LEU A 32 -12.38 12.39 10.54
C LEU A 32 -12.35 10.87 10.47
N SER A 33 -12.03 10.21 11.57
CA SER A 33 -11.90 8.75 11.66
C SER A 33 -13.03 8.12 12.48
N HIS A 34 -13.64 8.85 13.39
CA HIS A 34 -14.70 8.35 14.26
C HIS A 34 -15.88 9.31 14.36
N ILE A 35 -17.09 8.79 14.25
CA ILE A 35 -18.33 9.52 14.50
C ILE A 35 -19.18 8.77 15.54
N GLN A 36 -19.57 9.44 16.61
CA GLN A 36 -20.53 8.90 17.59
C GLN A 36 -21.93 9.47 17.28
N ILE A 37 -22.91 8.58 17.08
CA ILE A 37 -24.25 8.93 16.58
C ILE A 37 -25.40 8.29 17.37
N ASP A 38 -25.19 7.91 18.61
CA ASP A 38 -26.25 7.33 19.44
C ASP A 38 -27.37 8.32 19.70
N HIS A 39 -28.62 7.85 19.67
CA HIS A 39 -29.83 8.66 19.88
C HIS A 39 -29.96 9.84 18.91
N THR A 40 -29.69 9.61 17.63
CA THR A 40 -29.91 10.56 16.54
C THR A 40 -31.05 10.13 15.64
N ALA A 41 -31.40 10.93 14.64
CA ALA A 41 -32.38 10.59 13.63
C ALA A 41 -31.77 9.84 12.42
N VAL A 42 -30.51 9.42 12.52
CA VAL A 42 -29.84 8.63 11.48
C VAL A 42 -30.50 7.26 11.35
N THR A 43 -30.90 6.92 10.12
CA THR A 43 -31.44 5.59 9.81
C THR A 43 -30.33 4.60 9.46
N TYR A 44 -30.69 3.31 9.42
CA TYR A 44 -29.72 2.29 8.99
C TYR A 44 -29.35 2.46 7.50
N GLU A 45 -30.31 2.83 6.66
CA GLU A 45 -30.08 3.17 5.25
C GLU A 45 -29.12 4.35 5.12
N GLY A 46 -29.32 5.40 5.93
CA GLY A 46 -28.39 6.54 5.98
C GLY A 46 -26.99 6.14 6.39
N LEU A 47 -26.86 5.25 7.40
CA LEU A 47 -25.57 4.69 7.79
C LEU A 47 -24.87 3.96 6.61
N LEU A 48 -25.62 3.17 5.82
CA LEU A 48 -25.06 2.45 4.69
C LEU A 48 -24.53 3.37 3.58
N THR A 49 -25.01 4.61 3.47
CA THR A 49 -24.51 5.57 2.47
C THR A 49 -23.05 5.93 2.67
N ILE A 50 -22.58 5.94 3.93
CA ILE A 50 -21.19 6.27 4.26
C ILE A 50 -20.27 5.04 4.28
N ALA A 51 -20.78 3.83 4.05
CA ALA A 51 -19.97 2.61 4.01
C ALA A 51 -18.87 2.61 2.93
N GLY A 52 -18.96 3.52 1.93
CA GLY A 52 -17.89 3.76 0.95
C GLY A 52 -16.69 4.55 1.50
N ASN A 53 -16.83 5.19 2.66
CA ASN A 53 -15.76 5.92 3.33
C ASN A 53 -15.06 5.01 4.35
N ASN A 54 -13.98 4.37 3.92
CA ASN A 54 -13.26 3.38 4.73
C ASN A 54 -12.50 3.95 5.93
N TYR A 55 -12.41 5.26 6.01
CA TYR A 55 -11.71 5.93 7.12
C TYR A 55 -12.61 6.18 8.32
N ILE A 56 -13.93 6.23 8.11
CA ILE A 56 -14.87 6.57 9.18
C ILE A 56 -15.40 5.31 9.85
N LYS A 57 -15.22 5.25 11.15
CA LYS A 57 -15.80 4.23 12.02
C LYS A 57 -16.96 4.85 12.81
N PRO A 58 -18.22 4.56 12.44
CA PRO A 58 -19.35 4.97 13.25
C PRO A 58 -19.33 4.21 14.57
N VAL A 59 -19.59 4.94 15.64
CA VAL A 59 -19.78 4.39 16.99
C VAL A 59 -21.24 4.62 17.36
N ALA A 60 -22.02 3.56 17.40
CA ALA A 60 -23.44 3.57 17.71
C ALA A 60 -23.76 2.36 18.58
N HIS A 61 -23.64 2.53 19.90
CA HIS A 61 -23.75 1.43 20.85
C HIS A 61 -25.18 0.96 21.05
N VAL A 62 -26.16 1.86 20.90
CA VAL A 62 -27.57 1.59 21.20
C VAL A 62 -28.52 1.87 20.04
N GLN A 63 -28.07 2.55 18.99
CA GLN A 63 -28.92 2.94 17.86
C GLN A 63 -29.12 1.82 16.86
N PHE A 64 -28.09 0.99 16.64
CA PHE A 64 -28.12 -0.10 15.68
C PHE A 64 -27.81 -1.43 16.36
N THR A 65 -28.41 -2.50 15.84
CA THR A 65 -28.11 -3.84 16.34
C THR A 65 -26.70 -4.26 16.01
N ARG A 66 -26.17 -5.24 16.73
CA ARG A 66 -24.86 -5.84 16.45
C ARG A 66 -24.77 -6.36 15.01
N GLU A 67 -25.82 -7.01 14.53
CA GLU A 67 -25.90 -7.54 13.16
C GLU A 67 -25.83 -6.44 12.10
N GLN A 68 -26.52 -5.31 12.33
CA GLN A 68 -26.45 -4.14 11.46
C GLN A 68 -25.04 -3.55 11.40
N MET A 69 -24.35 -3.46 12.53
CA MET A 69 -22.98 -2.95 12.60
C MET A 69 -21.97 -3.92 11.97
N GLU A 70 -22.16 -5.23 12.12
CA GLU A 70 -21.35 -6.25 11.45
C GLU A 70 -21.55 -6.20 9.93
N HIS A 71 -22.80 -6.08 9.45
CA HIS A 71 -23.10 -5.91 8.02
C HIS A 71 -22.49 -4.61 7.46
N PHE A 72 -22.62 -3.48 8.17
CA PHE A 72 -21.97 -2.24 7.79
C PHE A 72 -20.44 -2.41 7.63
N SER A 73 -19.80 -3.05 8.62
CA SER A 73 -18.36 -3.32 8.61
C SER A 73 -17.95 -4.24 7.46
N GLN A 74 -18.79 -5.21 7.11
CA GLN A 74 -18.57 -6.07 5.94
C GLN A 74 -18.67 -5.27 4.65
N LEU A 75 -19.68 -4.42 4.48
CA LEU A 75 -19.82 -3.55 3.30
C LEU A 75 -18.66 -2.56 3.16
N GLN A 76 -18.15 -2.01 4.29
CA GLN A 76 -16.94 -1.20 4.26
C GLN A 76 -15.74 -1.98 3.71
N ARG A 77 -15.55 -3.21 4.17
CA ARG A 77 -14.47 -4.09 3.68
C ARG A 77 -14.62 -4.43 2.20
N GLU A 78 -15.85 -4.70 1.75
CA GLU A 78 -16.14 -4.99 0.34
C GLU A 78 -15.94 -3.77 -0.57
N LYS A 79 -16.37 -2.59 -0.12
CA LYS A 79 -16.14 -1.32 -0.84
C LYS A 79 -14.67 -0.89 -0.80
N ALA A 80 -13.96 -1.18 0.31
CA ALA A 80 -12.52 -0.98 0.40
C ALA A 80 -11.74 -1.89 -0.56
N LYS A 81 -12.29 -3.06 -0.83
CA LYS A 81 -11.72 -4.05 -1.73
C LYS A 81 -12.05 -3.82 -3.21
N LYS A 82 -12.84 -2.79 -3.59
CA LYS A 82 -12.90 -2.43 -5.01
C LYS A 82 -11.51 -1.93 -5.39
N PRO A 83 -10.71 -2.75 -6.08
CA PRO A 83 -9.42 -2.29 -6.56
C PRO A 83 -9.70 -1.07 -7.44
N ALA A 84 -8.91 -0.02 -7.29
CA ALA A 84 -8.88 1.02 -8.27
C ALA A 84 -8.74 0.32 -9.63
N ARG A 85 -9.52 0.73 -10.64
CA ARG A 85 -9.44 0.11 -11.97
C ARG A 85 -7.98 0.04 -12.38
N LEU A 86 -7.53 -1.17 -12.66
CA LEU A 86 -6.14 -1.44 -12.98
C LEU A 86 -5.76 -0.62 -14.23
N ASP A 87 -4.74 0.19 -14.10
CA ASP A 87 -4.14 0.90 -15.22
C ASP A 87 -3.11 -0.02 -15.87
N GLU A 88 -3.51 -0.69 -16.94
CA GLU A 88 -2.67 -1.66 -17.68
C GLU A 88 -1.36 -1.04 -18.18
N GLN A 89 -1.37 0.24 -18.55
CA GLN A 89 -0.16 0.94 -18.97
C GLN A 89 0.80 1.12 -17.77
N ALA A 90 0.28 1.56 -16.62
CA ALA A 90 1.07 1.68 -15.40
C ALA A 90 1.65 0.31 -14.94
N VAL A 91 0.86 -0.76 -15.06
CA VAL A 91 1.34 -2.13 -14.79
C VAL A 91 2.48 -2.53 -15.71
N ALA A 92 2.33 -2.30 -17.01
CA ALA A 92 3.37 -2.61 -18.00
C ALA A 92 4.66 -1.81 -17.74
N GLU A 93 4.52 -0.53 -17.36
CA GLU A 93 5.66 0.32 -16.99
C GLU A 93 6.36 -0.21 -15.72
N CYS A 94 5.59 -0.56 -14.67
CA CYS A 94 6.14 -1.11 -13.43
C CYS A 94 6.83 -2.45 -13.64
N ARG A 95 6.26 -3.34 -14.45
CA ARG A 95 6.91 -4.61 -14.83
C ARG A 95 8.23 -4.38 -15.55
N ARG A 96 8.28 -3.40 -16.45
CA ARG A 96 9.52 -3.03 -17.17
C ARG A 96 10.57 -2.50 -16.21
N VAL A 97 10.20 -1.62 -15.27
CA VAL A 97 11.08 -1.10 -14.21
C VAL A 97 11.66 -2.23 -13.38
N LEU A 98 10.81 -3.17 -12.92
CA LEU A 98 11.26 -4.33 -12.14
C LEU A 98 12.17 -5.25 -12.95
N SER A 99 11.83 -5.55 -14.19
CA SER A 99 12.69 -6.39 -15.05
C SER A 99 14.07 -5.76 -15.27
N SER A 100 14.13 -4.44 -15.50
CA SER A 100 15.38 -3.72 -15.63
C SER A 100 16.19 -3.69 -14.33
N PHE A 101 15.51 -3.50 -13.18
CA PHE A 101 16.14 -3.59 -11.87
C PHE A 101 16.74 -4.99 -11.63
N PHE A 102 15.98 -6.05 -11.89
CA PHE A 102 16.48 -7.43 -11.72
C PHE A 102 17.67 -7.73 -12.63
N ALA A 103 17.66 -7.25 -13.87
CA ALA A 103 18.78 -7.44 -14.79
C ALA A 103 20.04 -6.74 -14.28
N GLU A 104 19.97 -5.45 -13.93
CA GLU A 104 21.12 -4.71 -13.42
C GLU A 104 21.62 -5.24 -12.06
N MET A 105 20.73 -5.70 -11.18
CA MET A 105 21.12 -6.38 -9.95
C MET A 105 21.85 -7.69 -10.20
N THR A 106 21.39 -8.49 -11.18
CA THR A 106 22.07 -9.73 -11.59
C THR A 106 23.47 -9.45 -12.14
N GLU A 107 23.62 -8.42 -12.97
CA GLU A 107 24.93 -7.99 -13.49
C GLU A 107 25.85 -7.55 -12.34
N TRP A 108 25.31 -6.82 -11.37
CA TRP A 108 26.06 -6.41 -10.20
C TRP A 108 26.47 -7.61 -9.32
N GLU A 109 25.58 -8.60 -9.09
CA GLU A 109 25.90 -9.81 -8.34
C GLU A 109 27.01 -10.64 -9.03
N GLN A 110 26.96 -10.76 -10.35
CA GLN A 110 28.02 -11.40 -11.14
C GLN A 110 29.35 -10.65 -11.07
N TYR A 111 29.30 -9.32 -11.09
CA TYR A 111 30.48 -8.50 -10.87
C TYR A 111 31.07 -8.73 -9.48
N MET A 112 30.24 -8.79 -8.43
CA MET A 112 30.68 -9.05 -7.04
C MET A 112 31.33 -10.43 -6.87
N GLU A 113 30.86 -11.44 -7.58
CA GLU A 113 31.46 -12.79 -7.56
C GLU A 113 32.92 -12.77 -8.03
N GLN A 114 33.26 -11.88 -8.95
CA GLN A 114 34.61 -11.75 -9.51
C GLN A 114 35.48 -10.77 -8.72
N ALA A 115 34.91 -9.63 -8.33
CA ALA A 115 35.64 -8.52 -7.72
C ALA A 115 35.79 -8.66 -6.19
N GLY A 116 34.80 -9.27 -5.53
CA GLY A 116 34.78 -9.43 -4.05
C GLY A 116 34.36 -8.17 -3.32
N PHE A 117 34.26 -8.27 -1.97
CA PHE A 117 33.75 -7.19 -1.13
C PHE A 117 34.74 -6.03 -0.91
N GLU A 118 36.02 -6.26 -1.14
CA GLU A 118 37.08 -5.24 -0.96
C GLU A 118 37.18 -4.28 -2.18
N ASP A 119 36.42 -4.54 -3.22
CA ASP A 119 36.44 -3.70 -4.42
C ASP A 119 35.79 -2.34 -4.19
N ALA A 120 36.54 -1.27 -4.44
CA ALA A 120 36.09 0.10 -4.21
C ALA A 120 34.89 0.53 -5.09
N GLU A 121 34.68 -0.12 -6.23
CA GLU A 121 33.57 0.16 -7.14
C GLU A 121 32.27 -0.57 -6.77
N ALA A 122 32.33 -1.57 -5.89
CA ALA A 122 31.18 -2.40 -5.52
C ALA A 122 29.99 -1.57 -4.97
N ALA A 123 30.25 -0.74 -3.98
CA ALA A 123 29.22 0.10 -3.36
C ALA A 123 28.73 1.24 -4.30
N PRO A 124 29.59 1.99 -5.01
CA PRO A 124 29.17 2.99 -5.99
C PRO A 124 28.25 2.43 -7.07
N ARG A 125 28.55 1.26 -7.63
CA ARG A 125 27.72 0.60 -8.64
C ARG A 125 26.33 0.24 -8.08
N LEU A 126 26.27 -0.37 -6.90
CA LEU A 126 25.01 -0.70 -6.24
C LEU A 126 24.17 0.55 -5.94
N LEU A 127 24.80 1.61 -5.44
CA LEU A 127 24.14 2.89 -5.17
C LEU A 127 23.56 3.52 -6.44
N ALA A 128 24.22 3.40 -7.59
CA ALA A 128 23.72 3.86 -8.88
C ALA A 128 22.42 3.13 -9.26
N ILE A 129 22.37 1.80 -9.13
CA ILE A 129 21.17 0.99 -9.36
C ILE A 129 20.06 1.42 -8.42
N TRP A 130 20.36 1.59 -7.11
CA TRP A 130 19.38 2.03 -6.10
C TRP A 130 18.78 3.37 -6.47
N LYS A 131 19.59 4.37 -6.76
CA LYS A 131 19.15 5.71 -7.16
C LYS A 131 18.27 5.69 -8.39
N LYS A 132 18.54 4.78 -9.32
CA LYS A 132 17.79 4.64 -10.56
C LYS A 132 16.41 4.03 -10.36
N TYR A 133 16.28 2.99 -9.52
CA TYR A 133 15.06 2.16 -9.45
C TYR A 133 14.29 2.26 -8.14
N VAL A 134 14.93 2.68 -7.05
CA VAL A 134 14.36 2.62 -5.72
C VAL A 134 13.97 4.03 -5.25
N SER A 135 12.85 4.15 -4.54
CA SER A 135 12.42 5.42 -3.96
C SER A 135 13.33 5.81 -2.78
N GLU A 136 13.40 7.11 -2.46
CA GLU A 136 14.20 7.62 -1.33
C GLU A 136 13.62 7.31 0.06
N THR A 137 12.57 6.51 0.14
CA THR A 137 11.95 6.12 1.41
C THR A 137 12.94 5.33 2.26
N PRO A 138 13.25 5.75 3.50
CA PRO A 138 14.16 5.01 4.38
C PRO A 138 13.66 3.60 4.64
N ARG A 139 14.58 2.62 4.62
CA ARG A 139 14.25 1.19 4.74
C ARG A 139 15.19 0.47 5.69
N PRO A 140 14.67 -0.44 6.52
CA PRO A 140 15.49 -1.42 7.21
C PRO A 140 16.14 -2.37 6.19
N GLY A 141 17.38 -2.77 6.41
CA GLY A 141 18.07 -3.77 5.58
C GLY A 141 18.39 -3.32 4.15
N CYS A 142 18.60 -2.03 3.94
CA CYS A 142 19.03 -1.50 2.64
C CYS A 142 20.41 -2.06 2.26
N ARG A 143 20.52 -2.84 1.19
CA ARG A 143 21.77 -3.46 0.71
C ARG A 143 22.94 -2.48 0.52
N PRO A 144 22.72 -1.22 0.06
CA PRO A 144 23.82 -0.26 -0.04
C PRO A 144 24.55 0.05 1.29
N LEU A 145 23.91 -0.20 2.44
CA LEU A 145 24.52 0.00 3.76
C LEU A 145 25.22 -1.26 4.29
N GLY A 146 24.92 -2.42 3.73
CA GLY A 146 25.58 -3.67 4.05
C GLY A 146 25.62 -4.53 2.81
N LEU A 147 26.75 -4.53 2.10
CA LEU A 147 26.90 -5.28 0.85
C LEU A 147 26.67 -6.77 1.11
N SER A 148 25.72 -7.32 0.36
CA SER A 148 25.49 -8.75 0.31
C SER A 148 25.11 -9.16 -1.10
N TYR A 149 25.62 -10.28 -1.58
CA TYR A 149 25.25 -10.83 -2.87
C TYR A 149 25.13 -12.36 -2.79
N SER A 150 24.40 -12.93 -3.72
CA SER A 150 24.34 -14.39 -3.89
C SER A 150 24.97 -14.75 -5.20
N PRO A 151 25.97 -15.67 -5.21
CA PRO A 151 26.60 -16.13 -6.44
C PRO A 151 25.64 -16.74 -7.46
N GLN A 152 24.49 -17.22 -6.99
CA GLN A 152 23.45 -17.79 -7.86
C GLN A 152 22.46 -16.75 -8.38
N GLY A 153 22.61 -15.48 -7.99
CA GLY A 153 21.67 -14.39 -8.29
C GLY A 153 20.39 -14.50 -7.46
N THR A 154 19.99 -13.43 -6.81
CA THR A 154 18.74 -13.38 -6.03
C THR A 154 17.59 -12.74 -6.77
N CYS A 155 17.90 -11.98 -7.83
CA CYS A 155 16.94 -11.12 -8.50
C CYS A 155 16.51 -11.62 -9.90
N ASN A 156 17.14 -12.64 -10.45
CA ASN A 156 16.94 -13.07 -11.84
C ASN A 156 15.85 -14.13 -12.05
N ARG A 157 15.12 -14.50 -11.02
CA ARG A 157 14.21 -15.65 -11.04
C ARG A 157 12.79 -15.32 -10.56
N GLU A 158 12.39 -14.08 -10.78
CA GLU A 158 11.04 -13.62 -10.42
C GLU A 158 10.08 -13.80 -11.60
N ALA A 159 9.06 -14.63 -11.42
CA ALA A 159 7.94 -14.75 -12.35
C ALA A 159 6.84 -13.76 -11.96
N PHE A 160 6.39 -12.93 -12.88
CA PHE A 160 5.25 -12.03 -12.67
C PHE A 160 3.94 -12.82 -12.59
N LEU A 161 3.16 -12.59 -11.52
CA LEU A 161 1.89 -13.28 -11.27
C LEU A 161 0.70 -12.35 -11.57
N ASP A 162 0.63 -11.21 -10.87
CA ASP A 162 -0.54 -10.34 -10.85
C ASP A 162 -0.15 -8.89 -10.53
N ALA A 163 -1.13 -7.98 -10.57
CA ALA A 163 -0.98 -6.60 -10.15
C ALA A 163 -2.22 -6.10 -9.43
N GLU A 164 -2.06 -5.20 -8.47
CA GLU A 164 -3.14 -4.58 -7.70
C GLU A 164 -2.94 -3.07 -7.63
N GLN A 165 -3.92 -2.32 -8.16
CA GLN A 165 -3.91 -0.87 -8.07
C GLN A 165 -4.37 -0.42 -6.69
N ILE A 166 -3.50 0.30 -5.96
CA ILE A 166 -3.82 0.85 -4.63
C ILE A 166 -4.35 2.28 -4.76
N THR A 167 -3.62 3.09 -5.50
CA THR A 167 -3.99 4.47 -5.83
C THR A 167 -3.49 4.80 -7.23
N LYS A 168 -3.86 5.95 -7.79
CA LYS A 168 -3.33 6.44 -9.08
C LYS A 168 -1.79 6.40 -9.16
N ASN A 169 -1.11 6.56 -8.02
CA ASN A 169 0.35 6.67 -7.95
C ASN A 169 1.02 5.51 -7.19
N LYS A 170 0.26 4.46 -6.85
CA LYS A 170 0.78 3.28 -6.15
C LYS A 170 0.09 2.02 -6.62
N LEU A 171 0.87 0.99 -6.89
CA LEU A 171 0.36 -0.35 -7.18
C LEU A 171 1.30 -1.42 -6.60
N TYR A 172 0.77 -2.61 -6.37
CA TYR A 172 1.56 -3.80 -6.13
C TYR A 172 1.76 -4.57 -7.43
N ILE A 173 2.99 -5.06 -7.63
CA ILE A 173 3.30 -6.11 -8.60
C ILE A 173 3.60 -7.37 -7.78
N TYR A 174 2.87 -8.43 -8.04
CA TYR A 174 3.04 -9.73 -7.42
C TYR A 174 3.97 -10.59 -8.27
N THR A 175 4.92 -11.24 -7.61
CA THR A 175 5.88 -12.14 -8.24
C THR A 175 6.01 -13.41 -7.42
N ARG A 176 6.61 -14.43 -8.03
CA ARG A 176 7.06 -15.64 -7.35
C ARG A 176 8.52 -15.88 -7.68
N GLU A 177 9.31 -16.05 -6.65
CA GLU A 177 10.69 -16.52 -6.82
C GLU A 177 10.65 -18.00 -7.23
N VAL A 178 11.22 -18.31 -8.40
CA VAL A 178 11.00 -19.61 -9.08
C VAL A 178 11.66 -20.76 -8.33
N ASN A 179 12.79 -20.52 -7.65
CA ASN A 179 13.53 -21.61 -6.97
C ASN A 179 12.96 -21.94 -5.60
N THR A 180 12.63 -20.93 -4.81
CA THR A 180 12.13 -21.10 -3.44
C THR A 180 10.61 -21.22 -3.41
N GLY A 181 9.93 -20.77 -4.47
CA GLY A 181 8.48 -20.72 -4.56
C GLY A 181 7.84 -19.63 -3.67
N PHE A 182 8.64 -18.75 -3.06
CA PHE A 182 8.11 -17.68 -2.24
C PHE A 182 7.39 -16.62 -3.07
N ASP A 183 6.18 -16.29 -2.65
CA ASP A 183 5.44 -15.17 -3.23
C ASP A 183 5.98 -13.87 -2.65
N ARG A 184 6.26 -12.92 -3.54
CA ARG A 184 6.66 -11.56 -3.20
C ARG A 184 5.72 -10.55 -3.82
N ARG A 185 5.67 -9.36 -3.24
CA ARG A 185 5.03 -8.21 -3.86
C ARG A 185 5.89 -6.96 -3.71
N PHE A 186 6.00 -6.26 -4.81
CA PHE A 186 6.74 -5.01 -4.89
C PHE A 186 5.75 -3.86 -4.87
N LEU A 187 5.84 -2.99 -3.86
CA LEU A 187 5.10 -1.73 -3.86
C LEU A 187 5.80 -0.77 -4.82
N MET A 188 5.15 -0.47 -5.91
CA MET A 188 5.60 0.53 -6.88
C MET A 188 4.96 1.87 -6.56
N LYS A 189 5.75 2.95 -6.59
CA LYS A 189 5.32 4.33 -6.33
C LYS A 189 5.76 5.22 -7.47
N ARG A 190 4.85 6.06 -7.95
CA ARG A 190 5.17 7.06 -8.96
C ARG A 190 5.86 8.26 -8.29
N VAL A 191 7.05 8.61 -8.78
CA VAL A 191 7.87 9.75 -8.33
C VAL A 191 8.14 10.62 -9.54
N GLY A 192 7.48 11.76 -9.63
CA GLY A 192 7.44 12.54 -10.87
C GLY A 192 6.76 11.74 -11.99
N GLU A 193 7.44 11.55 -13.09
CA GLU A 193 6.96 10.76 -14.24
C GLU A 193 7.42 9.29 -14.23
N SER A 194 8.24 8.89 -13.27
CA SER A 194 8.86 7.57 -13.21
C SER A 194 8.28 6.72 -12.09
N TRP A 195 8.16 5.41 -12.33
CA TRP A 195 7.84 4.45 -11.30
C TRP A 195 9.12 3.99 -10.58
N LYS A 196 9.04 3.86 -9.26
CA LYS A 196 10.13 3.44 -8.38
C LYS A 196 9.65 2.33 -7.45
N ILE A 197 10.55 1.45 -7.05
CA ILE A 197 10.31 0.43 -6.03
C ILE A 197 10.29 1.14 -4.66
N ASP A 198 9.15 1.09 -3.95
CA ASP A 198 8.98 1.73 -2.64
C ASP A 198 9.10 0.76 -1.48
N ALA A 199 8.75 -0.51 -1.66
CA ALA A 199 8.94 -1.58 -0.70
C ALA A 199 8.86 -2.95 -1.39
N VAL A 200 9.44 -3.96 -0.76
CA VAL A 200 9.19 -5.37 -1.08
C VAL A 200 8.66 -6.08 0.16
N GLN A 201 7.76 -7.02 -0.05
CA GLN A 201 7.19 -7.87 0.97
C GLN A 201 7.19 -9.32 0.48
N GLU A 202 7.44 -10.24 1.40
CA GLU A 202 7.41 -11.67 1.16
C GLU A 202 6.25 -12.30 1.94
N ARG A 203 5.62 -13.33 1.38
CA ARG A 203 4.49 -14.01 1.99
C ARG A 203 4.97 -15.21 2.79
N LEU A 204 4.90 -15.08 4.12
CA LEU A 204 5.07 -16.16 5.08
C LEU A 204 3.70 -16.49 5.69
N ASP A 205 3.48 -16.22 6.98
CA ASP A 205 2.15 -16.28 7.62
C ASP A 205 1.28 -15.03 7.35
N GLY A 206 1.69 -14.21 6.40
CA GLY A 206 1.14 -12.94 5.97
C GLY A 206 2.20 -12.16 5.20
N TRP A 207 1.85 -10.96 4.71
CA TRP A 207 2.81 -10.11 4.02
C TRP A 207 3.74 -9.40 4.99
N GLN A 208 5.01 -9.78 4.99
CA GLN A 208 6.05 -9.18 5.84
C GLN A 208 7.04 -8.38 5.00
N ARG A 209 7.48 -7.22 5.52
CA ARG A 209 8.54 -6.45 4.85
C ARG A 209 9.84 -7.21 4.88
N THR A 210 10.50 -7.26 3.75
CA THR A 210 11.85 -7.82 3.61
C THR A 210 12.79 -6.78 2.99
N GLY A 211 14.10 -7.06 3.00
CA GLY A 211 15.10 -6.27 2.30
C GLY A 211 14.96 -6.40 0.78
N LEU A 212 15.43 -5.40 0.06
CA LEU A 212 15.65 -5.45 -1.39
C LEU A 212 17.03 -5.98 -1.66
#